data_046ac682b2811709d484cd9654fb992f
#
_entry.id   046ac682b2811709d484cd9654fb992f
#
_cell.length_a   1.000
_cell.length_b   1.000
_cell.length_c   1.000
_cell.angle_alpha   90.00
_cell.angle_beta   90.00
_cell.angle_gamma   90.00
#
_symmetry.space_group_name_H-M   'P 1'
#
loop_
_entity.id
_entity.type
_entity.pdbx_description
1 polymer ?
#
loop_
_entity_poly.entity_id
_entity_poly.type
_entity_poly.pdbx_seq_one_letter_code
_entity_poly.pdbx_strand_id
1 'polypeptide(L)'
;MPRDAFELARRLARDAEAVCRHYLSKGRRQGRYWMVGDVRNTPGRSMFVRLSGPDSGPGAAGRWTDAASAEHGDLLDVIRESCGLVEFREVAEEARRFLALPRAEPTAAPRPPAQQGSPEAARRLWAMAKPLAGTLAAAYLNARGITTVHHAGALRFHPRCYYRRDEHAPTETWPAMIAAVTDLCGAVTGVHRTWLAPDGLGKAPIDTPRRAMGVLLGHAVRFGAAGDVLAAGEGIETMLSLRCAMPAMPMAAALSASHLAALRFPPALRRLYIARDADAAGETAVAVLTGAAEAAGVEALVLSPQLGDFNEDLLAFGLDAVRASVRAQLAAQDAVRFMRPKMARTG
;
A
#
# COMPACT_ATOMS: atom_id res chain seq x y z
N MET A 1 -9.79 0.70 6.49
CA MET A 1 -10.55 -0.25 7.34
C MET A 1 -10.62 -1.61 6.67
N PRO A 2 -10.47 -2.74 7.40
CA PRO A 2 -10.71 -4.07 6.83
C PRO A 2 -12.12 -4.11 6.21
N ARG A 3 -12.29 -4.80 5.08
CA ARG A 3 -13.61 -4.96 4.40
C ARG A 3 -14.73 -5.39 5.35
N ASP A 4 -14.39 -6.19 6.36
CA ASP A 4 -15.30 -6.69 7.38
C ASP A 4 -15.83 -5.57 8.32
N ALA A 5 -14.97 -4.62 8.73
CA ALA A 5 -15.38 -3.48 9.56
C ALA A 5 -16.38 -2.57 8.84
N PHE A 6 -16.12 -2.28 7.56
CA PHE A 6 -17.01 -1.45 6.75
C PHE A 6 -18.38 -2.11 6.55
N GLU A 7 -18.40 -3.41 6.27
CA GLU A 7 -19.64 -4.15 6.08
C GLU A 7 -20.46 -4.25 7.38
N LEU A 8 -19.81 -4.48 8.52
CA LEU A 8 -20.49 -4.48 9.83
C LEU A 8 -21.05 -3.10 10.18
N ALA A 9 -20.27 -2.03 10.01
CA ALA A 9 -20.73 -0.66 10.25
C ALA A 9 -21.96 -0.33 9.39
N ARG A 10 -21.94 -0.73 8.12
CA ARG A 10 -23.07 -0.53 7.19
C ARG A 10 -24.32 -1.32 7.59
N ARG A 11 -24.15 -2.56 8.06
CA ARG A 11 -25.29 -3.37 8.55
C ARG A 11 -25.88 -2.79 9.83
N LEU A 12 -25.05 -2.39 10.79
CA LEU A 12 -25.49 -1.70 12.00
C LEU A 12 -26.24 -0.39 11.67
N ALA A 13 -25.78 0.35 10.65
CA ALA A 13 -26.40 1.60 10.24
C ALA A 13 -27.84 1.43 9.71
N ARG A 14 -28.18 0.28 9.12
CA ARG A 14 -29.55 -0.05 8.69
C ARG A 14 -30.49 -0.20 9.88
N ASP A 15 -29.98 -0.64 11.01
CA ASP A 15 -30.70 -0.84 12.26
C ASP A 15 -30.27 0.16 13.34
N ALA A 16 -29.82 1.37 12.92
CA ALA A 16 -29.21 2.37 13.80
C ALA A 16 -30.05 2.69 15.05
N GLU A 17 -31.37 2.76 14.94
CA GLU A 17 -32.24 3.01 16.09
C GLU A 17 -32.23 1.83 17.06
N ALA A 18 -32.25 0.59 16.59
CA ALA A 18 -32.19 -0.60 17.45
C ALA A 18 -30.84 -0.69 18.18
N VAL A 19 -29.73 -0.39 17.47
CA VAL A 19 -28.38 -0.29 18.07
C VAL A 19 -28.34 0.77 19.16
N CYS A 20 -28.88 1.97 18.89
CA CYS A 20 -28.92 3.04 19.87
C CYS A 20 -29.79 2.71 21.09
N ARG A 21 -30.95 2.06 20.89
CA ARG A 21 -31.81 1.61 22.00
C ARG A 21 -31.09 0.60 22.88
N HIS A 22 -30.29 -0.26 22.31
CA HIS A 22 -29.55 -1.31 23.04
C HIS A 22 -28.36 -0.76 23.81
N TYR A 23 -27.44 -0.07 23.11
CA TYR A 23 -26.17 0.37 23.68
C TYR A 23 -26.20 1.77 24.29
N LEU A 24 -27.11 2.65 23.84
CA LEU A 24 -27.28 4.03 24.29
C LEU A 24 -28.67 4.22 24.91
N SER A 25 -29.06 3.31 25.81
CA SER A 25 -30.41 3.20 26.39
C SER A 25 -30.87 4.43 27.17
N LYS A 26 -29.95 5.27 27.66
CA LYS A 26 -30.26 6.55 28.34
C LYS A 26 -30.56 7.68 27.37
N GLY A 27 -30.40 7.44 26.07
CA GLY A 27 -30.75 8.37 25.02
C GLY A 27 -32.23 8.28 24.64
N ARG A 28 -32.62 9.18 23.73
CA ARG A 28 -33.95 9.21 23.13
C ARG A 28 -33.94 9.65 21.69
N ARG A 29 -34.90 9.19 20.92
CA ARG A 29 -35.09 9.65 19.55
C ARG A 29 -35.63 11.08 19.50
N GLN A 30 -35.03 11.92 18.67
CA GLN A 30 -35.48 13.26 18.34
C GLN A 30 -35.38 13.46 16.82
N GLY A 31 -36.51 13.33 16.13
CA GLY A 31 -36.55 13.36 14.67
C GLY A 31 -35.75 12.21 14.06
N ARG A 32 -34.73 12.55 13.24
CA ARG A 32 -33.81 11.60 12.61
C ARG A 32 -32.53 11.33 13.42
N TYR A 33 -32.48 11.76 14.67
CA TYR A 33 -31.34 11.58 15.54
C TYR A 33 -31.70 10.83 16.82
N TRP A 34 -30.72 10.11 17.36
CA TRP A 34 -30.73 9.61 18.73
C TRP A 34 -29.85 10.52 19.56
N MET A 35 -30.41 11.10 20.62
CA MET A 35 -29.72 12.07 21.49
C MET A 35 -29.39 11.41 22.82
N VAL A 36 -28.12 11.52 23.26
CA VAL A 36 -27.60 10.98 24.51
C VAL A 36 -26.47 11.90 25.03
N GLY A 37 -25.97 11.70 26.23
CA GLY A 37 -24.89 12.53 26.76
C GLY A 37 -23.54 12.31 26.10
N ASP A 38 -23.14 11.04 25.93
CA ASP A 38 -21.87 10.67 25.27
C ASP A 38 -21.93 9.23 24.74
N VAL A 39 -20.82 8.77 24.14
CA VAL A 39 -20.66 7.44 23.58
C VAL A 39 -20.69 6.33 24.64
N ARG A 40 -20.47 6.65 25.91
CA ARG A 40 -20.53 5.75 27.08
C ARG A 40 -21.92 5.70 27.71
N ASN A 41 -22.94 6.16 26.99
CA ASN A 41 -24.31 6.12 27.41
C ASN A 41 -24.63 6.96 28.69
N THR A 42 -23.99 8.11 28.88
CA THR A 42 -24.35 9.00 29.99
C THR A 42 -25.66 9.76 29.68
N PRO A 43 -26.45 10.14 30.70
CA PRO A 43 -27.63 10.97 30.47
C PRO A 43 -27.23 12.35 29.93
N GLY A 44 -27.89 12.83 28.87
CA GLY A 44 -27.58 14.14 28.31
C GLY A 44 -28.13 14.32 26.89
N ARG A 45 -27.58 15.30 26.15
CA ARG A 45 -27.99 15.65 24.79
C ARG A 45 -26.85 16.16 23.92
N SER A 46 -25.60 16.03 24.36
CA SER A 46 -24.43 16.55 23.64
C SER A 46 -24.08 15.68 22.43
N MET A 47 -24.26 14.36 22.55
CA MET A 47 -24.02 13.42 21.45
C MET A 47 -25.29 13.11 20.69
N PHE A 48 -25.19 13.09 19.38
CA PHE A 48 -26.29 12.70 18.47
C PHE A 48 -25.82 11.70 17.44
N VAL A 49 -26.57 10.61 17.31
CA VAL A 49 -26.38 9.58 16.30
C VAL A 49 -27.41 9.76 15.20
N ARG A 50 -26.99 9.75 13.95
CA ARG A 50 -27.89 9.87 12.81
C ARG A 50 -28.56 8.53 12.53
N LEU A 51 -29.91 8.48 12.62
CA LEU A 51 -30.71 7.25 12.45
C LEU A 51 -31.05 6.96 10.98
N SER A 52 -30.99 7.96 10.10
CA SER A 52 -31.31 7.80 8.69
C SER A 52 -30.43 8.70 7.83
N GLY A 53 -29.97 8.19 6.69
CA GLY A 53 -29.09 8.90 5.77
C GLY A 53 -28.61 7.98 4.65
N PRO A 54 -27.72 8.45 3.76
CA PRO A 54 -27.09 7.62 2.75
C PRO A 54 -26.17 6.56 3.36
N ASP A 55 -25.78 5.57 2.56
CA ASP A 55 -24.90 4.45 2.98
C ASP A 55 -23.46 4.87 3.27
N SER A 56 -23.06 6.08 2.86
CA SER A 56 -21.67 6.58 3.02
C SER A 56 -21.61 8.11 3.05
N GLY A 57 -20.47 8.65 3.45
CA GLY A 57 -20.20 10.09 3.53
C GLY A 57 -20.55 10.73 4.88
N PRO A 58 -20.34 12.05 5.04
CA PRO A 58 -20.54 12.76 6.31
C PRO A 58 -21.99 12.73 6.83
N GLY A 59 -22.96 12.52 5.91
CA GLY A 59 -24.40 12.43 6.23
C GLY A 59 -24.92 11.00 6.43
N ALA A 60 -24.06 9.98 6.45
CA ALA A 60 -24.46 8.58 6.51
C ALA A 60 -25.20 8.24 7.81
N ALA A 61 -26.13 7.27 7.71
CA ALA A 61 -26.76 6.68 8.88
C ALA A 61 -25.71 6.00 9.77
N GLY A 62 -25.93 5.96 11.08
CA GLY A 62 -25.02 5.38 12.06
C GLY A 62 -23.81 6.26 12.43
N ARG A 63 -23.62 7.40 11.77
CA ARG A 63 -22.59 8.37 12.19
C ARG A 63 -23.05 9.16 13.42
N TRP A 64 -22.13 9.36 14.35
CA TRP A 64 -22.39 10.17 15.52
C TRP A 64 -21.36 11.31 15.67
N THR A 65 -21.77 12.34 16.37
CA THR A 65 -20.93 13.46 16.77
C THR A 65 -21.33 13.87 18.18
N ASP A 66 -20.36 14.13 19.04
CA ASP A 66 -20.55 14.74 20.35
C ASP A 66 -20.14 16.21 20.28
N ALA A 67 -21.12 17.11 20.49
CA ALA A 67 -20.89 18.54 20.45
C ALA A 67 -20.09 19.07 21.65
N ALA A 68 -19.99 18.31 22.75
CA ALA A 68 -19.26 18.73 23.94
C ALA A 68 -17.74 18.40 23.81
N SER A 69 -17.38 17.24 23.24
CA SER A 69 -15.98 16.80 23.07
C SER A 69 -15.44 17.01 21.67
N ALA A 70 -16.29 17.33 20.68
CA ALA A 70 -15.98 17.37 19.25
C ALA A 70 -15.58 15.98 18.68
N GLU A 71 -15.76 14.92 19.43
CA GLU A 71 -15.50 13.55 18.98
C GLU A 71 -16.59 13.07 17.99
N HIS A 72 -16.22 12.18 17.12
CA HIS A 72 -17.13 11.61 16.13
C HIS A 72 -16.71 10.18 15.76
N GLY A 73 -17.67 9.40 15.28
CA GLY A 73 -17.40 8.01 14.91
C GLY A 73 -18.60 7.34 14.26
N ASP A 74 -18.65 6.01 14.38
CA ASP A 74 -19.75 5.18 13.88
C ASP A 74 -20.28 4.21 14.96
N LEU A 75 -21.19 3.32 14.59
CA LEU A 75 -21.83 2.42 15.55
C LEU A 75 -20.91 1.32 16.09
N LEU A 76 -19.78 1.03 15.42
CA LEU A 76 -18.77 0.14 16.00
C LEU A 76 -18.04 0.82 17.15
N ASP A 77 -17.79 2.13 17.08
CA ASP A 77 -17.23 2.90 18.19
C ASP A 77 -18.20 2.95 19.37
N VAL A 78 -19.51 3.07 19.10
CA VAL A 78 -20.55 2.98 20.15
C VAL A 78 -20.47 1.62 20.88
N ILE A 79 -20.40 0.51 20.14
CA ILE A 79 -20.30 -0.82 20.74
C ILE A 79 -19.00 -0.94 21.56
N ARG A 80 -17.87 -0.48 21.01
CA ARG A 80 -16.57 -0.51 21.68
C ARG A 80 -16.62 0.19 23.04
N GLU A 81 -17.07 1.45 23.04
CA GLU A 81 -17.05 2.28 24.26
C GLU A 81 -18.14 1.87 25.26
N SER A 82 -19.35 1.50 24.79
CA SER A 82 -20.42 1.05 25.68
C SER A 82 -20.15 -0.29 26.35
N CYS A 83 -19.42 -1.18 25.70
CA CYS A 83 -19.07 -2.51 26.22
C CYS A 83 -17.67 -2.54 26.85
N GLY A 84 -16.89 -1.47 26.78
CA GLY A 84 -15.51 -1.42 27.28
C GLY A 84 -14.55 -2.37 26.56
N LEU A 85 -14.78 -2.61 25.25
CA LEU A 85 -13.98 -3.51 24.44
C LEU A 85 -12.74 -2.81 23.91
N VAL A 86 -11.59 -3.48 23.92
CA VAL A 86 -10.31 -2.92 23.46
C VAL A 86 -9.98 -3.43 22.07
N GLU A 87 -10.12 -4.73 21.85
CA GLU A 87 -9.73 -5.37 20.60
C GLU A 87 -10.85 -5.30 19.55
N PHE A 88 -10.50 -4.90 18.32
CA PHE A 88 -11.48 -4.84 17.22
C PHE A 88 -12.22 -6.16 16.99
N ARG A 89 -11.55 -7.29 17.23
CA ARG A 89 -12.15 -8.62 17.11
C ARG A 89 -13.36 -8.79 18.04
N GLU A 90 -13.25 -8.32 19.26
CA GLU A 90 -14.33 -8.40 20.27
C GLU A 90 -15.50 -7.48 19.87
N VAL A 91 -15.19 -6.29 19.38
CA VAL A 91 -16.19 -5.35 18.84
C VAL A 91 -16.95 -5.97 17.65
N ALA A 92 -16.22 -6.62 16.74
CA ALA A 92 -16.82 -7.29 15.59
C ALA A 92 -17.66 -8.50 15.98
N GLU A 93 -17.27 -9.27 17.00
CA GLU A 93 -18.04 -10.39 17.53
C GLU A 93 -19.33 -9.90 18.19
N GLU A 94 -19.27 -8.83 18.97
CA GLU A 94 -20.45 -8.21 19.59
C GLU A 94 -21.41 -7.63 18.54
N ALA A 95 -20.88 -6.92 17.55
CA ALA A 95 -21.68 -6.40 16.43
C ALA A 95 -22.43 -7.51 15.67
N ARG A 96 -21.74 -8.65 15.42
CA ARG A 96 -22.38 -9.82 14.78
C ARG A 96 -23.44 -10.45 15.67
N ARG A 97 -23.18 -10.53 16.97
CA ARG A 97 -24.15 -11.05 17.96
C ARG A 97 -25.40 -10.18 17.96
N PHE A 98 -25.26 -8.87 18.01
CA PHE A 98 -26.37 -7.92 17.94
C PHE A 98 -27.20 -8.09 16.67
N LEU A 99 -26.54 -8.22 15.52
CA LEU A 99 -27.18 -8.40 14.22
C LEU A 99 -27.77 -9.81 14.02
N ALA A 100 -27.69 -10.71 15.00
CA ALA A 100 -28.05 -12.12 14.90
C ALA A 100 -27.40 -12.83 13.69
N LEU A 101 -26.22 -12.35 13.27
CA LEU A 101 -25.48 -12.95 12.17
C LEU A 101 -24.78 -14.23 12.66
N PRO A 102 -24.65 -15.25 11.80
CA PRO A 102 -23.83 -16.41 12.12
C PRO A 102 -22.47 -15.94 12.63
N ARG A 103 -22.03 -16.51 13.77
CA ARG A 103 -20.67 -16.27 14.24
C ARG A 103 -19.75 -16.55 13.08
N ALA A 104 -18.90 -15.58 12.71
CA ALA A 104 -17.84 -15.90 11.77
C ALA A 104 -17.15 -17.12 12.38
N GLU A 105 -17.17 -18.25 11.69
CA GLU A 105 -16.40 -19.41 12.14
C GLU A 105 -15.04 -18.90 12.53
N PRO A 106 -14.47 -19.30 13.70
CA PRO A 106 -13.18 -18.81 14.14
C PRO A 106 -12.29 -18.98 12.93
N THR A 107 -11.81 -17.86 12.38
CA THR A 107 -11.06 -17.83 11.12
C THR A 107 -10.06 -18.94 11.27
N ALA A 108 -10.26 -20.02 10.51
CA ALA A 108 -9.50 -21.26 10.66
C ALA A 108 -8.07 -20.84 10.85
N ALA A 109 -7.43 -21.31 11.92
CA ALA A 109 -6.11 -20.93 12.41
C ALA A 109 -5.27 -20.29 11.33
N PRO A 110 -4.78 -19.05 11.46
CA PRO A 110 -4.46 -18.08 10.42
C PRO A 110 -4.10 -18.80 9.15
N ARG A 111 -5.00 -18.72 8.14
CA ARG A 111 -4.89 -19.52 6.90
C ARG A 111 -3.44 -19.48 6.53
N PRO A 112 -2.73 -20.62 6.46
CA PRO A 112 -1.30 -20.59 6.21
C PRO A 112 -1.13 -19.68 5.03
N PRO A 113 -0.42 -18.54 5.16
CA PRO A 113 -0.51 -17.34 4.33
C PRO A 113 -0.57 -17.80 2.89
N ALA A 114 -1.64 -17.46 2.17
CA ALA A 114 -2.12 -18.10 0.91
C ALA A 114 -0.91 -18.51 0.11
N GLN A 115 -0.67 -19.82 -0.09
CA GLN A 115 0.63 -20.48 -0.31
C GLN A 115 1.57 -19.52 -1.03
N GLN A 116 2.36 -18.77 -0.28
CA GLN A 116 3.33 -17.83 -0.82
C GLN A 116 4.24 -18.73 -1.61
N GLY A 117 4.12 -18.69 -2.95
CA GLY A 117 4.86 -19.59 -3.80
C GLY A 117 6.30 -19.58 -3.33
N SER A 118 6.86 -20.77 -3.07
CA SER A 118 8.13 -20.88 -2.37
C SER A 118 9.21 -20.02 -3.04
N PRO A 119 10.26 -19.56 -2.34
CA PRO A 119 11.40 -18.91 -2.97
C PRO A 119 11.96 -19.68 -4.16
N GLU A 120 11.87 -21.01 -4.14
CA GLU A 120 12.30 -21.90 -5.23
C GLU A 120 11.40 -21.71 -6.46
N ALA A 121 10.08 -21.61 -6.29
CA ALA A 121 9.15 -21.34 -7.39
C ALA A 121 9.39 -19.93 -7.97
N ALA A 122 9.68 -18.94 -7.11
CA ALA A 122 10.04 -17.59 -7.55
C ALA A 122 11.34 -17.60 -8.37
N ARG A 123 12.38 -18.30 -7.90
CA ARG A 123 13.65 -18.46 -8.63
C ARG A 123 13.47 -19.17 -9.97
N ARG A 124 12.64 -20.22 -10.04
CA ARG A 124 12.30 -20.89 -11.32
C ARG A 124 11.62 -19.94 -12.30
N LEU A 125 10.60 -19.19 -11.85
CA LEU A 125 9.93 -18.20 -12.71
C LEU A 125 10.91 -17.12 -13.19
N TRP A 126 11.76 -16.63 -12.31
CA TRP A 126 12.82 -15.68 -12.66
C TRP A 126 13.79 -16.22 -13.71
N ALA A 127 14.21 -17.46 -13.57
CA ALA A 127 15.12 -18.13 -14.52
C ALA A 127 14.49 -18.34 -15.91
N MET A 128 13.17 -18.59 -15.96
CA MET A 128 12.42 -18.75 -17.23
C MET A 128 12.15 -17.45 -17.95
N ALA A 129 12.25 -16.30 -17.27
CA ALA A 129 12.00 -15.00 -17.85
C ALA A 129 13.22 -14.50 -18.67
N LYS A 130 12.93 -13.78 -19.75
CA LYS A 130 13.91 -13.25 -20.73
C LYS A 130 14.37 -11.84 -20.33
N PRO A 131 15.52 -11.38 -20.82
CA PRO A 131 15.92 -9.97 -20.70
C PRO A 131 14.82 -9.02 -21.20
N LEU A 132 14.78 -7.82 -20.64
CA LEU A 132 13.71 -6.83 -20.83
C LEU A 132 13.73 -6.19 -22.25
N ALA A 133 14.91 -5.99 -22.83
CA ALA A 133 15.08 -5.25 -24.08
C ALA A 133 14.28 -5.85 -25.24
N GLY A 134 13.59 -4.99 -26.02
CA GLY A 134 12.80 -5.40 -27.18
C GLY A 134 11.52 -6.16 -26.84
N THR A 135 11.04 -6.13 -25.61
CA THR A 135 9.83 -6.85 -25.17
C THR A 135 8.66 -5.93 -24.86
N LEU A 136 7.46 -6.49 -24.69
CA LEU A 136 6.27 -5.76 -24.24
C LEU A 136 6.48 -5.09 -22.87
N ALA A 137 7.32 -5.65 -22.01
CA ALA A 137 7.64 -5.01 -20.74
C ALA A 137 8.50 -3.74 -20.91
N ALA A 138 9.38 -3.72 -21.91
CA ALA A 138 10.09 -2.48 -22.26
C ALA A 138 9.13 -1.45 -22.87
N ALA A 139 8.21 -1.87 -23.75
CA ALA A 139 7.17 -0.99 -24.31
C ALA A 139 6.28 -0.40 -23.21
N TYR A 140 5.84 -1.22 -22.25
CA TYR A 140 5.07 -0.79 -21.11
C TYR A 140 5.77 0.29 -20.28
N LEU A 141 7.06 0.10 -19.99
CA LEU A 141 7.83 1.08 -19.23
C LEU A 141 8.05 2.37 -20.04
N ASN A 142 8.31 2.25 -21.36
CA ASN A 142 8.43 3.41 -22.22
C ASN A 142 7.12 4.22 -22.31
N ALA A 143 5.96 3.55 -22.38
CA ALA A 143 4.65 4.22 -22.34
C ALA A 143 4.41 4.97 -21.02
N ARG A 144 5.13 4.63 -19.96
CA ARG A 144 5.15 5.33 -18.68
C ARG A 144 6.26 6.36 -18.53
N GLY A 145 6.90 6.75 -19.63
CA GLY A 145 7.99 7.72 -19.64
C GLY A 145 9.32 7.18 -19.09
N ILE A 146 9.38 5.89 -18.73
CA ILE A 146 10.57 5.26 -18.14
C ILE A 146 11.45 4.71 -19.24
N THR A 147 12.41 5.51 -19.71
CA THR A 147 13.24 5.21 -20.90
C THR A 147 14.62 4.61 -20.56
N THR A 148 15.09 4.71 -19.31
CA THR A 148 16.46 4.33 -18.90
C THR A 148 16.54 2.94 -18.25
N VAL A 149 15.77 1.98 -18.76
CA VAL A 149 15.67 0.62 -18.18
C VAL A 149 16.76 -0.36 -18.60
N HIS A 150 17.70 0.03 -19.50
CA HIS A 150 18.69 -0.87 -20.06
C HIS A 150 19.66 -1.53 -19.02
N HIS A 151 19.70 -1.03 -17.81
CA HIS A 151 20.51 -1.56 -16.72
C HIS A 151 19.69 -2.09 -15.53
N ALA A 152 18.38 -2.30 -15.70
CA ALA A 152 17.52 -2.85 -14.66
C ALA A 152 17.66 -4.39 -14.61
N GLY A 153 18.80 -4.90 -14.16
CA GLY A 153 19.01 -6.35 -13.99
C GLY A 153 18.01 -7.02 -13.07
N ALA A 154 17.22 -6.23 -12.33
CA ALA A 154 16.12 -6.70 -11.48
C ALA A 154 14.80 -6.96 -12.24
N LEU A 155 14.71 -6.66 -13.53
CA LEU A 155 13.50 -6.82 -14.34
C LEU A 155 13.74 -7.78 -15.52
N ARG A 156 12.75 -8.64 -15.77
CA ARG A 156 12.71 -9.56 -16.90
C ARG A 156 11.32 -9.61 -17.51
N PHE A 157 11.18 -10.26 -18.66
CA PHE A 157 9.92 -10.45 -19.36
C PHE A 157 9.59 -11.92 -19.51
N HIS A 158 8.35 -12.31 -19.25
CA HIS A 158 7.81 -13.64 -19.51
C HIS A 158 6.64 -13.54 -20.51
N PRO A 159 6.72 -14.18 -21.71
CA PRO A 159 5.73 -13.98 -22.78
C PRO A 159 4.35 -14.60 -22.46
N ARG A 160 4.30 -15.64 -21.64
CA ARG A 160 3.08 -16.36 -21.24
C ARG A 160 3.14 -16.77 -19.78
N CYS A 161 3.11 -15.76 -18.88
CA CYS A 161 3.10 -16.00 -17.43
C CYS A 161 1.71 -16.45 -17.00
N TYR A 162 1.64 -17.55 -16.26
CA TYR A 162 0.38 -18.07 -15.74
C TYR A 162 -0.30 -17.06 -14.82
N TYR A 163 -1.60 -16.88 -15.05
CA TYR A 163 -2.53 -16.16 -14.20
C TYR A 163 -3.69 -17.09 -13.84
N ARG A 164 -4.11 -17.04 -12.61
CA ARG A 164 -5.34 -17.67 -12.13
C ARG A 164 -6.02 -16.69 -11.20
N ARG A 165 -7.27 -16.37 -11.47
CA ARG A 165 -8.05 -15.41 -10.70
C ARG A 165 -8.17 -15.87 -9.24
N ASP A 166 -8.62 -17.10 -9.04
CA ASP A 166 -8.77 -17.80 -7.76
C ASP A 166 -8.45 -19.31 -7.94
N GLU A 167 -8.55 -20.11 -6.89
CA GLU A 167 -8.20 -21.53 -6.91
C GLU A 167 -9.12 -22.39 -7.82
N HIS A 168 -10.32 -21.91 -8.12
CA HIS A 168 -11.31 -22.60 -8.95
C HIS A 168 -11.34 -22.10 -10.40
N ALA A 169 -10.75 -20.94 -10.66
CA ALA A 169 -10.73 -20.37 -12.00
C ALA A 169 -9.78 -21.12 -12.94
N PRO A 170 -10.07 -21.14 -14.25
CA PRO A 170 -9.15 -21.69 -15.23
C PRO A 170 -7.82 -20.90 -15.22
N THR A 171 -6.74 -21.60 -15.57
CA THR A 171 -5.44 -20.96 -15.72
C THR A 171 -5.35 -20.28 -17.08
N GLU A 172 -5.10 -18.99 -17.08
CA GLU A 172 -4.82 -18.18 -18.26
C GLU A 172 -3.32 -17.93 -18.41
N THR A 173 -2.90 -17.40 -19.54
CA THR A 173 -1.53 -16.94 -19.75
C THR A 173 -1.53 -15.54 -20.34
N TRP A 174 -0.73 -14.66 -19.74
CA TRP A 174 -0.56 -13.27 -20.18
C TRP A 174 0.92 -12.92 -20.26
N PRO A 175 1.34 -12.02 -21.15
CA PRO A 175 2.68 -11.47 -21.07
C PRO A 175 2.85 -10.74 -19.74
N ALA A 176 4.03 -10.85 -19.13
CA ALA A 176 4.26 -10.24 -17.82
C ALA A 176 5.68 -9.69 -17.68
N MET A 177 5.79 -8.55 -17.03
CA MET A 177 7.03 -8.07 -16.44
C MET A 177 7.24 -8.81 -15.12
N ILE A 178 8.42 -9.41 -14.95
CA ILE A 178 8.84 -10.11 -13.75
C ILE A 178 9.94 -9.30 -13.06
N ALA A 179 9.70 -8.89 -11.83
CA ALA A 179 10.67 -8.17 -11.01
C ALA A 179 11.21 -9.09 -9.90
N ALA A 180 12.52 -9.21 -9.79
CA ALA A 180 13.16 -9.99 -8.74
C ALA A 180 13.12 -9.24 -7.41
N VAL A 181 12.54 -9.85 -6.39
CA VAL A 181 12.65 -9.42 -5.00
C VAL A 181 13.86 -10.08 -4.39
N THR A 182 14.77 -9.28 -3.83
CA THR A 182 16.04 -9.78 -3.28
C THR A 182 16.21 -9.36 -1.83
N ASP A 183 16.95 -10.17 -1.08
CA ASP A 183 17.47 -9.81 0.23
C ASP A 183 18.68 -8.84 0.11
N LEU A 184 19.30 -8.54 1.24
CA LEU A 184 20.48 -7.64 1.29
C LEU A 184 21.75 -8.28 0.69
N CYS A 185 21.79 -9.61 0.56
CA CYS A 185 22.89 -10.35 -0.08
C CYS A 185 22.67 -10.49 -1.60
N GLY A 186 21.54 -10.02 -2.14
CA GLY A 186 21.20 -10.12 -3.56
C GLY A 186 20.56 -11.45 -3.96
N ALA A 187 20.30 -12.35 -3.01
CA ALA A 187 19.63 -13.61 -3.31
C ALA A 187 18.15 -13.36 -3.63
N VAL A 188 17.62 -14.00 -4.70
CA VAL A 188 16.21 -13.91 -5.08
C VAL A 188 15.38 -14.70 -4.08
N THR A 189 14.56 -13.98 -3.31
CA THR A 189 13.67 -14.51 -2.29
C THR A 189 12.21 -14.55 -2.76
N GLY A 190 11.88 -13.72 -3.75
CA GLY A 190 10.55 -13.64 -4.34
C GLY A 190 10.60 -13.00 -5.72
N VAL A 191 9.44 -12.95 -6.38
CA VAL A 191 9.22 -12.17 -7.60
C VAL A 191 7.90 -11.44 -7.54
N HIS A 192 7.84 -10.27 -8.17
CA HIS A 192 6.61 -9.57 -8.46
C HIS A 192 6.29 -9.72 -9.95
N ARG A 193 5.04 -10.03 -10.26
CA ARG A 193 4.52 -10.18 -11.62
C ARG A 193 3.58 -9.02 -11.90
N THR A 194 3.83 -8.31 -12.99
CA THR A 194 2.89 -7.35 -13.57
C THR A 194 2.47 -7.90 -14.92
N TRP A 195 1.24 -8.42 -15.01
CA TRP A 195 0.69 -8.88 -16.28
C TRP A 195 0.32 -7.68 -17.15
N LEU A 196 0.65 -7.78 -18.43
CA LEU A 196 0.58 -6.68 -19.40
C LEU A 196 -0.50 -6.96 -20.42
N ALA A 197 -1.09 -5.90 -20.93
CA ALA A 197 -1.95 -5.96 -22.12
C ALA A 197 -1.13 -6.43 -23.34
N PRO A 198 -1.76 -7.13 -24.31
CA PRO A 198 -1.07 -7.66 -25.48
C PRO A 198 -0.44 -6.58 -26.37
N ASP A 199 -0.92 -5.33 -26.31
CA ASP A 199 -0.36 -4.17 -27.00
C ASP A 199 0.88 -3.58 -26.30
N GLY A 200 1.14 -3.97 -25.05
CA GLY A 200 2.23 -3.46 -24.24
C GLY A 200 2.03 -2.03 -23.71
N LEU A 201 0.87 -1.42 -23.91
CA LEU A 201 0.63 -0.02 -23.50
C LEU A 201 0.14 0.09 -22.04
N GLY A 202 -0.36 -1.02 -21.48
CA GLY A 202 -0.94 -1.04 -20.14
C GLY A 202 -0.79 -2.37 -19.43
N LYS A 203 -1.41 -2.45 -18.25
CA LYS A 203 -1.58 -3.70 -17.52
C LYS A 203 -2.69 -4.52 -18.17
N ALA A 204 -2.61 -5.85 -18.05
CA ALA A 204 -3.64 -6.75 -18.54
C ALA A 204 -5.02 -6.40 -17.94
N PRO A 205 -6.11 -6.50 -18.72
CA PRO A 205 -7.47 -6.22 -18.25
C PRO A 205 -8.04 -7.39 -17.43
N ILE A 206 -7.37 -7.70 -16.32
CA ILE A 206 -7.71 -8.78 -15.39
C ILE A 206 -7.84 -8.23 -13.98
N ASP A 207 -8.58 -8.89 -13.09
CA ASP A 207 -8.95 -8.37 -11.76
C ASP A 207 -7.74 -7.94 -10.92
N THR A 208 -6.65 -8.70 -10.96
CA THR A 208 -5.44 -8.41 -10.19
C THR A 208 -4.21 -8.51 -11.10
N PRO A 209 -3.93 -7.46 -11.88
CA PRO A 209 -2.81 -7.48 -12.83
C PRO A 209 -1.42 -7.41 -12.17
N ARG A 210 -1.35 -7.37 -10.86
CA ARG A 210 -0.10 -7.40 -10.09
C ARG A 210 -0.21 -8.42 -8.96
N ARG A 211 0.73 -9.36 -8.87
CA ARG A 211 0.85 -10.29 -7.74
C ARG A 211 2.31 -10.65 -7.50
N ALA A 212 2.67 -10.75 -6.24
CA ALA A 212 3.95 -11.25 -5.82
C ALA A 212 3.89 -12.73 -5.41
N MET A 213 5.04 -13.38 -5.33
CA MET A 213 5.22 -14.73 -4.78
C MET A 213 6.60 -14.88 -4.15
N GLY A 214 6.74 -15.73 -3.14
CA GLY A 214 7.97 -15.93 -2.39
C GLY A 214 7.99 -15.15 -1.07
N VAL A 215 9.15 -14.98 -0.48
CA VAL A 215 9.37 -14.23 0.76
C VAL A 215 9.67 -12.77 0.41
N LEU A 216 8.80 -11.86 0.84
CA LEU A 216 8.83 -10.45 0.44
C LEU A 216 9.11 -9.50 1.62
N LEU A 217 8.66 -9.86 2.84
CA LEU A 217 8.73 -8.96 3.99
C LEU A 217 10.18 -8.60 4.34
N GLY A 218 10.47 -7.33 4.36
CA GLY A 218 11.82 -6.80 4.57
C GLY A 218 12.72 -6.82 3.34
N HIS A 219 12.25 -7.38 2.21
CA HIS A 219 12.97 -7.47 0.95
C HIS A 219 12.37 -6.49 -0.08
N ALA A 220 13.07 -6.27 -1.20
CA ALA A 220 12.63 -5.32 -2.21
C ALA A 220 13.13 -5.68 -3.61
N VAL A 221 12.53 -5.10 -4.63
CA VAL A 221 13.12 -5.03 -5.98
C VAL A 221 14.18 -3.95 -5.95
N ARG A 222 15.46 -4.33 -6.16
CA ARG A 222 16.61 -3.43 -5.99
C ARG A 222 17.21 -3.04 -7.33
N PHE A 223 17.42 -1.74 -7.50
CA PHE A 223 18.04 -1.13 -8.68
C PHE A 223 19.36 -0.50 -8.31
N GLY A 224 20.46 -1.20 -8.59
CA GLY A 224 21.81 -0.84 -8.18
C GLY A 224 22.19 -1.39 -6.80
N ALA A 225 23.46 -1.33 -6.46
CA ALA A 225 24.00 -1.75 -5.18
C ALA A 225 23.86 -0.60 -4.17
N ALA A 226 23.19 -0.87 -3.06
CA ALA A 226 23.07 0.11 -1.97
C ALA A 226 24.42 0.28 -1.27
N GLY A 227 24.78 1.54 -1.00
CA GLY A 227 25.94 1.94 -0.21
C GLY A 227 25.49 2.67 1.05
N ASP A 228 26.08 3.84 1.27
CA ASP A 228 25.74 4.77 2.35
C ASP A 228 24.43 5.55 2.13
N VAL A 229 23.92 5.60 0.89
CA VAL A 229 22.66 6.26 0.51
C VAL A 229 21.80 5.30 -0.28
N LEU A 230 20.49 5.33 -0.02
CA LEU A 230 19.46 4.52 -0.70
C LEU A 230 18.20 5.36 -0.86
N ALA A 231 17.50 5.24 -1.99
CA ALA A 231 16.11 5.67 -2.11
C ALA A 231 15.17 4.46 -2.08
N ALA A 232 14.05 4.55 -1.37
CA ALA A 232 13.06 3.49 -1.27
C ALA A 232 11.63 4.04 -1.43
N GLY A 233 10.73 3.25 -2.01
CA GLY A 233 9.32 3.58 -2.19
C GLY A 233 8.51 2.34 -2.45
N GLU A 234 7.20 2.49 -2.66
CA GLU A 234 6.30 1.36 -2.86
C GLU A 234 6.39 0.80 -4.28
N GLY A 235 6.12 1.63 -5.27
CA GLY A 235 5.92 1.21 -6.65
C GLY A 235 7.20 1.00 -7.44
N ILE A 236 7.22 -0.03 -8.30
CA ILE A 236 8.33 -0.23 -9.25
C ILE A 236 8.41 0.95 -10.21
N GLU A 237 7.26 1.36 -10.74
CA GLU A 237 7.13 2.46 -11.70
C GLU A 237 7.56 3.79 -11.06
N THR A 238 7.14 4.07 -9.82
CA THR A 238 7.54 5.24 -9.03
C THR A 238 9.06 5.31 -8.87
N MET A 239 9.69 4.19 -8.44
CA MET A 239 11.13 4.13 -8.23
C MET A 239 11.92 4.21 -9.53
N LEU A 240 11.42 3.65 -10.64
CA LEU A 240 12.06 3.79 -11.95
C LEU A 240 11.91 5.19 -12.53
N SER A 241 10.83 5.90 -12.26
CA SER A 241 10.65 7.31 -12.63
C SER A 241 11.66 8.20 -11.93
N LEU A 242 11.86 7.99 -10.62
CA LEU A 242 12.94 8.64 -9.86
C LEU A 242 14.34 8.27 -10.40
N ARG A 243 14.52 7.03 -10.83
CA ARG A 243 15.81 6.59 -11.40
C ARG A 243 16.11 7.29 -12.74
N CYS A 244 15.10 7.68 -13.52
CA CYS A 244 15.33 8.53 -14.70
C CYS A 244 15.89 9.90 -14.30
N ALA A 245 15.45 10.45 -13.17
CA ALA A 245 15.96 11.71 -12.64
C ALA A 245 17.33 11.55 -11.94
N MET A 246 17.56 10.44 -11.25
CA MET A 246 18.73 10.13 -10.44
C MET A 246 19.37 8.79 -10.88
N PRO A 247 20.00 8.69 -12.06
CA PRO A 247 20.41 7.42 -12.65
C PRO A 247 21.49 6.66 -11.85
N ALA A 248 22.26 7.36 -11.03
CA ALA A 248 23.30 6.78 -10.17
C ALA A 248 22.82 6.40 -8.77
N MET A 249 21.59 6.81 -8.35
CA MET A 249 21.03 6.52 -7.02
C MET A 249 20.65 5.05 -6.93
N PRO A 250 21.13 4.30 -5.91
CA PRO A 250 20.60 2.99 -5.60
C PRO A 250 19.14 3.11 -5.13
N MET A 251 18.28 2.23 -5.61
CA MET A 251 16.84 2.29 -5.31
C MET A 251 16.25 0.94 -4.93
N ALA A 252 15.20 0.96 -4.10
CA ALA A 252 14.45 -0.20 -3.67
C ALA A 252 12.95 0.06 -3.81
N ALA A 253 12.22 -0.82 -4.53
CA ALA A 253 10.77 -0.84 -4.57
C ALA A 253 10.25 -1.96 -3.67
N ALA A 254 9.50 -1.60 -2.62
CA ALA A 254 9.03 -2.52 -1.60
C ALA A 254 7.71 -3.21 -1.95
N LEU A 255 7.00 -2.77 -2.99
CA LEU A 255 5.80 -3.35 -3.59
C LEU A 255 4.47 -3.04 -2.89
N SER A 256 4.50 -2.55 -1.66
CA SER A 256 3.32 -2.05 -0.92
C SER A 256 3.74 -1.23 0.29
N ALA A 257 2.82 -0.43 0.85
CA ALA A 257 3.02 0.36 2.07
C ALA A 257 3.52 -0.50 3.24
N SER A 258 2.90 -1.66 3.48
CA SER A 258 3.28 -2.57 4.57
C SER A 258 4.68 -3.19 4.39
N HIS A 259 5.08 -3.49 3.16
CA HIS A 259 6.43 -3.96 2.87
C HIS A 259 7.46 -2.83 2.96
N LEU A 260 7.08 -1.60 2.57
CA LEU A 260 7.94 -0.42 2.72
C LEU A 260 8.22 -0.14 4.19
N ALA A 261 7.18 -0.15 5.04
CA ALA A 261 7.32 0.00 6.49
C ALA A 261 8.24 -1.05 7.15
N ALA A 262 8.34 -2.25 6.56
CA ALA A 262 9.16 -3.36 7.07
C ALA A 262 10.52 -3.50 6.36
N LEU A 263 10.93 -2.53 5.52
CA LEU A 263 12.13 -2.62 4.70
C LEU A 263 13.39 -2.75 5.57
N ARG A 264 14.25 -3.72 5.24
CA ARG A 264 15.53 -3.91 5.91
C ARG A 264 16.63 -3.06 5.26
N PHE A 265 17.44 -2.44 6.11
CA PHE A 265 18.54 -1.57 5.68
C PHE A 265 19.85 -2.31 5.58
N PRO A 266 20.71 -2.00 4.58
CA PRO A 266 22.11 -2.45 4.59
C PRO A 266 22.85 -1.81 5.78
N PRO A 267 23.79 -2.53 6.41
CA PRO A 267 24.54 -2.00 7.58
C PRO A 267 25.32 -0.71 7.30
N ALA A 268 25.71 -0.49 6.05
CA ALA A 268 26.45 0.71 5.64
C ALA A 268 25.58 1.93 5.40
N LEU A 269 24.25 1.80 5.46
CA LEU A 269 23.33 2.89 5.16
C LEU A 269 23.47 4.03 6.17
N ARG A 270 23.58 5.26 5.69
CA ARG A 270 23.65 6.49 6.47
C ARG A 270 22.47 7.42 6.19
N ARG A 271 21.96 7.38 4.95
CA ARG A 271 20.83 8.21 4.54
C ARG A 271 19.85 7.42 3.69
N LEU A 272 18.59 7.54 4.03
CA LEU A 272 17.46 6.96 3.32
C LEU A 272 16.55 8.06 2.77
N TYR A 273 16.35 8.09 1.45
CA TYR A 273 15.28 8.86 0.83
C TYR A 273 14.04 8.00 0.69
N ILE A 274 12.91 8.46 1.21
CA ILE A 274 11.64 7.73 1.17
C ILE A 274 10.74 8.40 0.14
N ALA A 275 10.53 7.77 -1.01
CA ALA A 275 9.58 8.21 -2.02
C ALA A 275 8.16 7.93 -1.52
N ARG A 276 7.42 8.97 -1.23
CA ARG A 276 6.06 8.92 -0.72
C ARG A 276 5.06 8.81 -1.89
N ASP A 277 4.09 7.91 -1.81
CA ASP A 277 2.85 8.01 -2.58
C ASP A 277 1.88 8.93 -1.82
N ALA A 278 1.14 9.80 -2.51
CA ALA A 278 0.32 10.85 -1.90
C ALA A 278 -1.05 10.32 -1.46
N ASP A 279 -1.06 9.22 -0.70
CA ASP A 279 -2.24 8.65 -0.08
C ASP A 279 -2.02 8.33 1.41
N ALA A 280 -3.09 8.03 2.15
CA ALA A 280 -3.03 7.78 3.59
C ALA A 280 -2.20 6.54 3.96
N ALA A 281 -2.12 5.53 3.09
CA ALA A 281 -1.31 4.33 3.31
C ALA A 281 0.18 4.65 3.16
N GLY A 282 0.54 5.43 2.14
CA GLY A 282 1.88 5.94 1.91
C GLY A 282 2.36 6.82 3.07
N GLU A 283 1.53 7.72 3.58
CA GLU A 283 1.87 8.55 4.76
C GLU A 283 2.19 7.71 6.00
N THR A 284 1.37 6.68 6.27
CA THR A 284 1.60 5.77 7.39
C THR A 284 2.90 4.97 7.22
N ALA A 285 3.16 4.46 6.01
CA ALA A 285 4.38 3.71 5.71
C ALA A 285 5.63 4.58 5.87
N VAL A 286 5.59 5.83 5.40
CA VAL A 286 6.67 6.81 5.57
C VAL A 286 6.97 7.04 7.04
N ALA A 287 5.95 7.29 7.87
CA ALA A 287 6.12 7.54 9.30
C ALA A 287 6.79 6.35 10.02
N VAL A 288 6.32 5.13 9.75
CA VAL A 288 6.88 3.91 10.34
C VAL A 288 8.34 3.69 9.89
N LEU A 289 8.61 3.85 8.57
CA LEU A 289 9.95 3.64 8.03
C LEU A 289 10.93 4.71 8.51
N THR A 290 10.49 5.96 8.66
CA THR A 290 11.29 7.06 9.23
C THR A 290 11.71 6.72 10.65
N GLY A 291 10.77 6.32 11.52
CA GLY A 291 11.10 5.92 12.89
C GLY A 291 12.05 4.71 12.96
N ALA A 292 11.88 3.73 12.06
CA ALA A 292 12.79 2.60 11.98
C ALA A 292 14.20 3.00 11.51
N ALA A 293 14.31 3.95 10.57
CA ALA A 293 15.58 4.48 10.08
C ALA A 293 16.30 5.26 11.19
N GLU A 294 15.60 6.15 11.89
CA GLU A 294 16.13 6.92 13.01
C GLU A 294 16.65 6.00 14.14
N ALA A 295 15.88 4.98 14.50
CA ALA A 295 16.29 3.98 15.49
C ALA A 295 17.53 3.20 15.08
N ALA A 296 17.78 3.07 13.77
CA ALA A 296 18.98 2.46 13.20
C ALA A 296 20.15 3.45 13.01
N GLY A 297 20.00 4.73 13.40
CA GLY A 297 21.01 5.78 13.18
C GLY A 297 21.15 6.21 11.71
N VAL A 298 20.08 6.04 10.92
CA VAL A 298 20.01 6.41 9.50
C VAL A 298 19.19 7.70 9.35
N GLU A 299 19.73 8.71 8.70
CA GLU A 299 19.02 9.93 8.37
C GLU A 299 17.93 9.64 7.34
N ALA A 300 16.67 9.93 7.65
CA ALA A 300 15.54 9.74 6.76
C ALA A 300 15.05 11.07 6.18
N LEU A 301 14.95 11.15 4.86
CA LEU A 301 14.45 12.31 4.12
C LEU A 301 13.31 11.86 3.20
N VAL A 302 12.19 12.58 3.21
CA VAL A 302 11.02 12.26 2.39
C VAL A 302 11.11 12.98 1.05
N LEU A 303 10.89 12.23 -0.04
CA LEU A 303 10.68 12.77 -1.37
C LEU A 303 9.17 12.76 -1.65
N SER A 304 8.60 13.92 -1.93
CA SER A 304 7.18 14.12 -2.19
C SER A 304 6.94 14.45 -3.67
N PRO A 305 6.06 13.73 -4.36
CA PRO A 305 5.63 14.09 -5.70
C PRO A 305 4.71 15.32 -5.66
N GLN A 306 4.44 15.92 -6.82
CA GLN A 306 3.46 16.99 -7.00
C GLN A 306 2.03 16.44 -7.18
N LEU A 307 1.93 15.25 -7.80
CA LEU A 307 0.68 14.51 -8.00
C LEU A 307 0.61 13.28 -7.05
N GLY A 308 -0.07 12.22 -7.48
CA GLY A 308 -0.23 11.01 -6.69
C GLY A 308 1.08 10.24 -6.45
N ASP A 309 1.91 10.12 -7.48
CA ASP A 309 3.22 9.49 -7.41
C ASP A 309 4.22 10.08 -8.43
N PHE A 310 5.50 9.70 -8.34
CA PHE A 310 6.54 10.22 -9.26
C PHE A 310 6.41 9.69 -10.70
N ASN A 311 5.63 8.66 -10.97
CA ASN A 311 5.33 8.26 -12.33
C ASN A 311 4.26 9.17 -12.95
N GLU A 312 3.28 9.58 -12.16
CA GLU A 312 2.30 10.59 -12.58
C GLU A 312 2.99 11.93 -12.86
N ASP A 313 3.89 12.38 -12.00
CA ASP A 313 4.70 13.57 -12.22
C ASP A 313 5.53 13.46 -13.51
N LEU A 314 6.16 12.32 -13.77
CA LEU A 314 6.96 12.09 -14.97
C LEU A 314 6.12 12.18 -16.24
N LEU A 315 4.92 11.61 -16.23
CA LEU A 315 4.01 11.63 -17.36
C LEU A 315 3.40 13.02 -17.60
N ALA A 316 3.06 13.73 -16.53
CA ALA A 316 2.40 15.03 -16.62
C ALA A 316 3.37 16.18 -16.94
N PHE A 317 4.55 16.20 -16.31
CA PHE A 317 5.46 17.34 -16.35
C PHE A 317 6.78 17.05 -17.09
N GLY A 318 7.07 15.79 -17.37
CA GLY A 318 8.30 15.36 -18.03
C GLY A 318 9.52 15.27 -17.12
N LEU A 319 10.61 14.71 -17.65
CA LEU A 319 11.80 14.36 -16.87
C LEU A 319 12.51 15.56 -16.27
N ASP A 320 12.58 16.68 -16.97
CA ASP A 320 13.31 17.86 -16.49
C ASP A 320 12.61 18.53 -15.32
N ALA A 321 11.27 18.54 -15.29
CA ALA A 321 10.49 19.02 -14.16
C ALA A 321 10.66 18.11 -12.93
N VAL A 322 10.62 16.78 -13.13
CA VAL A 322 10.89 15.81 -12.05
C VAL A 322 12.31 15.98 -11.51
N ARG A 323 13.31 16.17 -12.39
CA ARG A 323 14.71 16.47 -11.96
C ARG A 323 14.80 17.73 -11.11
N ALA A 324 14.13 18.81 -11.53
CA ALA A 324 14.15 20.07 -10.78
C ALA A 324 13.49 19.90 -9.40
N SER A 325 12.31 19.27 -9.35
CA SER A 325 11.57 18.99 -8.12
C SER A 325 12.39 18.13 -7.14
N VAL A 326 12.95 17.02 -7.62
CA VAL A 326 13.76 16.11 -6.81
C VAL A 326 15.05 16.78 -6.33
N ARG A 327 15.73 17.57 -7.19
CA ARG A 327 16.93 18.33 -6.81
C ARG A 327 16.70 19.23 -5.61
N ALA A 328 15.55 19.88 -5.53
CA ALA A 328 15.19 20.76 -4.41
C ALA A 328 14.97 20.00 -3.08
N GLN A 329 14.71 18.72 -3.15
CA GLN A 329 14.42 17.85 -1.99
C GLN A 329 15.63 17.01 -1.55
N LEU A 330 16.69 16.94 -2.35
CA LEU A 330 17.91 16.21 -2.01
C LEU A 330 18.87 17.07 -1.18
N ALA A 331 19.65 16.41 -0.31
CA ALA A 331 20.82 17.03 0.27
C ALA A 331 21.80 17.44 -0.87
N ALA A 332 22.41 18.62 -0.75
CA ALA A 332 23.22 19.21 -1.84
C ALA A 332 24.31 18.27 -2.36
N GLN A 333 24.99 17.55 -1.48
CA GLN A 333 26.02 16.57 -1.82
C GLN A 333 25.48 15.39 -2.63
N ASP A 334 24.25 14.95 -2.34
CA ASP A 334 23.60 13.83 -3.03
C ASP A 334 23.07 14.25 -4.39
N ALA A 335 22.56 15.47 -4.52
CA ALA A 335 22.21 16.03 -5.81
C ALA A 335 23.40 16.04 -6.78
N VAL A 336 24.59 16.45 -6.30
CA VAL A 336 25.81 16.41 -7.10
C VAL A 336 26.22 14.97 -7.45
N ARG A 337 26.08 14.04 -6.50
CA ARG A 337 26.53 12.65 -6.63
C ARG A 337 25.63 11.82 -7.57
N PHE A 338 24.32 11.98 -7.47
CA PHE A 338 23.37 11.03 -8.05
C PHE A 338 22.61 11.54 -9.28
N MET A 339 22.57 12.86 -9.51
CA MET A 339 21.87 13.43 -10.65
C MET A 339 22.75 13.58 -11.92
N ARG A 340 24.06 13.37 -11.82
CA ARG A 340 24.91 13.35 -13.02
C ARG A 340 24.72 12.01 -13.76
N PRO A 341 24.63 12.04 -15.12
CA PRO A 341 24.64 10.80 -15.87
C PRO A 341 25.93 10.04 -15.55
N LYS A 342 25.83 8.74 -15.33
CA LYS A 342 26.98 7.86 -15.20
C LYS A 342 27.77 7.94 -16.50
N MET A 343 28.93 8.59 -16.50
CA MET A 343 29.86 8.53 -17.64
C MET A 343 30.16 7.04 -17.89
N ALA A 344 29.92 6.58 -19.12
CA ALA A 344 30.36 5.26 -19.53
C ALA A 344 31.89 5.19 -19.29
N ARG A 345 32.34 4.24 -18.46
CA ARG A 345 33.75 3.90 -18.43
C ARG A 345 34.08 3.37 -19.82
N THR A 346 34.71 4.17 -20.63
CA THR A 346 35.45 3.70 -21.79
C THR A 346 36.57 2.81 -21.23
N GLY A 347 36.36 1.49 -21.35
CA GLY A 347 37.40 0.47 -21.12
C GLY A 347 37.92 -0.04 -22.45
#